data_ac6aadf2689fea22f41e957770c77505
#
_entry.id   ac6aadf2689fea22f41e957770c77505
#
_cell.length_a   1.000
_cell.length_b   1.000
_cell.length_c   1.000
_cell.angle_alpha   90.00
_cell.angle_beta   90.00
_cell.angle_gamma   90.00
#
_symmetry.space_group_name_H-M   'P 1'
#
loop_
_entity.id
_entity.type
_entity.pdbx_description
1 polymer ?
#
loop_
_entity_poly.entity_id
_entity_poly.type
_entity_poly.pdbx_seq_one_letter_code
_entity_poly.pdbx_strand_id
1 'polypeptide(L)'
;RSIETSRGRMRYNKVMTMEITAYTLGEGSGTGRTSIGLVPYEGIVAVDPRVIPYYTKLYIPGYGIAMAGDTGGAIRGNRLDVFMHDWHRAIQWGRRTLDVYILE
;
A
#
# COMPACT_ATOMS: atom_id res chain seq x y z
N ARG A 1 -9.10 12.30 14.94
CA ARG A 1 -8.13 11.36 15.49
C ARG A 1 -6.81 11.49 14.77
N SER A 2 -5.72 11.15 15.43
CA SER A 2 -4.41 11.27 14.85
C SER A 2 -3.53 10.10 15.26
N ILE A 3 -2.48 9.86 14.46
CA ILE A 3 -1.50 8.81 14.70
C ILE A 3 -0.10 9.35 14.41
N GLU A 4 0.88 8.88 15.16
CA GLU A 4 2.26 9.23 14.94
C GLU A 4 2.83 8.47 13.76
N THR A 5 3.44 9.19 12.81
CA THR A 5 4.05 8.60 11.62
C THR A 5 5.48 9.07 11.50
N SER A 6 6.22 8.57 10.51
CA SER A 6 7.58 9.02 10.24
C SER A 6 7.66 10.50 9.86
N ARG A 7 6.54 11.09 9.48
CA ARG A 7 6.44 12.52 9.14
C ARG A 7 5.74 13.32 10.25
N GLY A 8 5.70 12.78 11.45
CA GLY A 8 5.04 13.41 12.58
C GLY A 8 3.60 12.94 12.73
N ARG A 9 2.85 13.66 13.52
CA ARG A 9 1.46 13.28 13.83
C ARG A 9 0.56 13.68 12.69
N MET A 10 -0.23 12.72 12.20
CA MET A 10 -1.15 12.94 11.09
C MET A 10 -2.57 12.53 11.48
N ARG A 11 -3.53 13.24 10.93
CA ARG A 11 -4.94 13.01 11.21
C ARG A 11 -5.48 11.93 10.27
N TYR A 12 -6.39 11.11 10.79
CA TYR A 12 -7.02 10.07 9.99
C TYR A 12 -8.53 10.07 10.20
N ASN A 13 -9.24 9.62 9.16
CA ASN A 13 -10.69 9.53 9.16
C ASN A 13 -11.21 8.19 9.61
N LYS A 14 -10.44 7.13 9.35
CA LYS A 14 -10.94 5.78 9.43
C LYS A 14 -9.78 4.81 9.64
N VAL A 15 -10.06 3.74 10.36
CA VAL A 15 -9.12 2.62 10.53
C VAL A 15 -9.75 1.40 9.90
N MET A 16 -8.98 0.67 9.10
CA MET A 16 -9.45 -0.56 8.45
C MET A 16 -8.45 -1.68 8.71
N THR A 17 -8.96 -2.83 9.15
CA THR A 17 -8.12 -4.02 9.27
C THR A 17 -7.95 -4.62 7.89
N MET A 18 -6.69 -4.74 7.42
CA MET A 18 -6.38 -5.16 6.07
C MET A 18 -5.37 -6.30 6.09
N GLU A 19 -5.47 -7.17 5.11
CA GLU A 19 -4.44 -8.17 4.84
C GLU A 19 -3.48 -7.59 3.81
N ILE A 20 -2.16 -7.59 4.13
CA ILE A 20 -1.17 -6.85 3.38
C ILE A 20 -0.03 -7.76 2.95
N THR A 21 0.17 -7.84 1.64
CA THR A 21 1.31 -8.51 1.03
C THR A 21 2.25 -7.47 0.43
N ALA A 22 3.39 -7.90 -0.09
CA ALA A 22 4.35 -7.01 -0.71
C ALA A 22 4.72 -7.52 -2.09
N TYR A 23 5.00 -6.59 -3.02
CA TYR A 23 5.45 -6.95 -4.36
C TYR A 23 6.63 -6.08 -4.78
N THR A 24 7.40 -6.60 -5.72
CA THR A 24 8.49 -5.87 -6.35
C THR A 24 8.28 -5.89 -7.85
N LEU A 25 9.04 -5.07 -8.58
CA LEU A 25 8.97 -5.14 -10.03
C LEU A 25 9.50 -6.44 -10.59
N GLY A 26 10.39 -7.11 -9.92
CA GLY A 26 10.88 -8.39 -10.36
C GLY A 26 11.43 -8.39 -11.77
N GLU A 27 12.06 -9.49 -12.16
CA GLU A 27 12.58 -9.64 -13.50
C GLU A 27 11.44 -9.85 -14.49
N GLY A 28 11.53 -9.16 -15.64
CA GLY A 28 10.56 -9.33 -16.70
C GLY A 28 9.20 -8.69 -16.43
N SER A 29 9.16 -7.71 -15.59
CA SER A 29 7.90 -7.11 -15.12
C SER A 29 7.30 -6.09 -16.08
N GLY A 30 7.45 -6.27 -17.37
CA GLY A 30 6.77 -5.46 -18.36
C GLY A 30 7.15 -3.99 -18.29
N THR A 31 6.15 -3.10 -18.43
CA THR A 31 6.40 -1.65 -18.50
C THR A 31 6.81 -1.07 -17.16
N GLY A 32 6.54 -1.75 -16.08
CA GLY A 32 6.80 -1.22 -14.75
C GLY A 32 5.92 -0.05 -14.37
N ARG A 33 4.72 0.07 -14.93
CA ARG A 33 3.78 1.12 -14.56
C ARG A 33 2.58 0.54 -13.84
N THR A 34 2.01 1.33 -12.94
CA THR A 34 0.79 0.94 -12.22
C THR A 34 -0.42 1.06 -13.14
N SER A 35 -1.58 0.61 -12.66
CA SER A 35 -2.82 0.66 -13.42
C SER A 35 -3.28 2.09 -13.73
N ILE A 36 -2.81 3.08 -12.97
CA ILE A 36 -3.12 4.48 -13.25
C ILE A 36 -1.93 5.22 -13.88
N GLY A 37 -0.96 4.48 -14.40
CA GLY A 37 0.13 5.04 -15.20
C GLY A 37 1.32 5.55 -14.43
N LEU A 38 1.40 5.31 -13.13
CA LEU A 38 2.52 5.78 -12.32
C LEU A 38 3.69 4.80 -12.38
N VAL A 39 4.90 5.34 -12.26
CA VAL A 39 6.08 4.50 -12.06
C VAL A 39 6.09 4.08 -10.59
N PRO A 40 6.12 2.79 -10.28
CA PRO A 40 6.10 2.34 -8.89
C PRO A 40 7.28 2.89 -8.09
N TYR A 41 6.98 3.29 -6.86
CA TYR A 41 7.98 3.72 -5.89
C TYR A 41 7.53 3.26 -4.51
N GLU A 42 8.45 3.24 -3.55
CA GLU A 42 8.07 2.87 -2.19
C GLU A 42 7.14 3.93 -1.63
N GLY A 43 5.95 3.50 -1.25
CA GLY A 43 4.84 4.36 -0.89
C GLY A 43 3.62 4.16 -1.79
N ILE A 44 3.75 3.41 -2.88
CA ILE A 44 2.61 3.04 -3.71
C ILE A 44 2.07 1.68 -3.25
N VAL A 45 0.74 1.58 -3.17
CA VAL A 45 0.10 0.32 -2.82
C VAL A 45 -0.99 -0.01 -3.83
N ALA A 46 -1.11 -1.30 -4.12
CA ALA A 46 -2.22 -1.82 -4.90
C ALA A 46 -3.41 -2.06 -3.97
N VAL A 47 -4.58 -1.67 -4.43
CA VAL A 47 -5.82 -1.70 -3.65
C VAL A 47 -6.96 -2.28 -4.47
N ASP A 48 -8.07 -2.59 -3.82
CA ASP A 48 -9.35 -2.71 -4.49
C ASP A 48 -9.96 -1.32 -4.55
N PRO A 49 -10.04 -0.69 -5.74
CA PRO A 49 -10.50 0.71 -5.81
C PRO A 49 -11.97 0.89 -5.43
N ARG A 50 -12.72 -0.19 -5.31
CA ARG A 50 -14.09 -0.12 -4.78
C ARG A 50 -14.10 0.02 -3.27
N VAL A 51 -13.00 -0.34 -2.60
CA VAL A 51 -12.85 -0.26 -1.15
C VAL A 51 -12.04 0.97 -0.78
N ILE A 52 -10.92 1.20 -1.46
CA ILE A 52 -10.05 2.35 -1.24
C ILE A 52 -9.82 3.01 -2.60
N PRO A 53 -10.39 4.19 -2.82
CA PRO A 53 -10.23 4.89 -4.11
C PRO A 53 -8.77 5.22 -4.40
N TYR A 54 -8.43 5.28 -5.68
CA TYR A 54 -7.10 5.74 -6.10
C TYR A 54 -6.80 7.12 -5.50
N TYR A 55 -5.53 7.37 -5.23
CA TYR A 55 -4.98 8.59 -4.64
C TYR A 55 -5.28 8.76 -3.16
N THR A 56 -5.98 7.83 -2.53
CA THR A 56 -6.17 7.84 -1.09
C THR A 56 -4.82 7.67 -0.39
N LYS A 57 -4.57 8.50 0.62
CA LYS A 57 -3.36 8.39 1.43
C LYS A 57 -3.62 7.53 2.64
N LEU A 58 -2.65 6.69 2.96
CA LEU A 58 -2.76 5.70 4.02
C LEU A 58 -1.53 5.76 4.91
N TYR A 59 -1.67 5.33 6.15
CA TYR A 59 -0.53 4.98 6.97
C TYR A 59 -0.61 3.50 7.31
N ILE A 60 0.45 2.76 6.97
CA ILE A 60 0.54 1.32 7.19
C ILE A 60 1.66 1.06 8.18
N PRO A 61 1.34 0.63 9.42
CA PRO A 61 2.37 0.35 10.42
C PRO A 61 3.42 -0.63 9.89
N GLY A 62 4.68 -0.30 10.08
CA GLY A 62 5.79 -1.13 9.60
C GLY A 62 6.19 -0.84 8.16
N TYR A 63 5.34 -0.19 7.37
CA TYR A 63 5.65 0.21 6.00
C TYR A 63 5.81 1.72 5.87
N GLY A 64 4.84 2.48 6.34
CA GLY A 64 4.89 3.94 6.31
C GLY A 64 3.70 4.58 5.62
N ILE A 65 3.88 5.84 5.24
CA ILE A 65 2.87 6.60 4.50
C ILE A 65 2.82 6.09 3.06
N ALA A 66 1.62 5.87 2.57
CA ALA A 66 1.42 5.27 1.26
C ALA A 66 0.27 5.94 0.51
N MET A 67 0.20 5.70 -0.78
CA MET A 67 -0.88 6.19 -1.63
C MET A 67 -1.42 5.04 -2.47
N ALA A 68 -2.74 4.96 -2.56
CA ALA A 68 -3.41 3.99 -3.42
C ALA A 68 -3.15 4.37 -4.88
N GLY A 69 -2.31 3.61 -5.57
CA GLY A 69 -1.88 3.96 -6.92
C GLY A 69 -1.85 2.80 -7.90
N ASP A 70 -2.38 1.65 -7.50
CA ASP A 70 -2.38 0.47 -8.36
C ASP A 70 -3.54 -0.44 -7.96
N THR A 71 -3.75 -1.47 -8.75
CA THR A 71 -4.72 -2.53 -8.46
C THR A 71 -4.18 -3.85 -9.01
N GLY A 72 -4.82 -4.95 -8.64
CA GLY A 72 -4.49 -6.25 -9.17
C GLY A 72 -5.66 -7.19 -9.04
N GLY A 73 -5.70 -8.22 -9.88
CA GLY A 73 -6.83 -9.15 -9.91
C GLY A 73 -7.09 -9.86 -8.59
N ALA A 74 -6.04 -10.06 -7.79
CA ALA A 74 -6.15 -10.74 -6.50
C ALA A 74 -6.33 -9.76 -5.34
N ILE A 75 -6.28 -8.44 -5.60
CA ILE A 75 -6.38 -7.43 -4.55
C ILE A 75 -7.84 -7.01 -4.45
N ARG A 76 -8.60 -7.75 -3.68
CA ARG A 76 -10.04 -7.55 -3.55
C ARG A 76 -10.43 -7.41 -2.10
N GLY A 77 -11.37 -6.49 -1.83
CA GLY A 77 -11.86 -6.23 -0.48
C GLY A 77 -10.79 -5.59 0.38
N ASN A 78 -10.67 -6.06 1.61
CA ASN A 78 -9.73 -5.49 2.58
C ASN A 78 -8.33 -6.09 2.41
N ARG A 79 -7.77 -5.91 1.22
CA ARG A 79 -6.42 -6.36 0.88
C ARG A 79 -5.62 -5.22 0.28
N LEU A 80 -4.33 -5.21 0.59
CA LEU A 80 -3.35 -4.29 0.02
C LEU A 80 -2.14 -5.09 -0.42
N ASP A 81 -1.41 -4.53 -1.39
CA ASP A 81 -0.15 -5.10 -1.84
C ASP A 81 0.83 -3.93 -1.94
N VAL A 82 1.78 -3.86 -1.01
CA VAL A 82 2.68 -2.71 -0.92
C VAL A 82 3.90 -2.92 -1.80
N PHE A 83 4.31 -1.87 -2.49
CA PHE A 83 5.50 -1.94 -3.34
C PHE A 83 6.77 -1.79 -2.51
N MET A 84 7.75 -2.65 -2.78
CA MET A 84 9.09 -2.56 -2.20
C MET A 84 10.11 -2.74 -3.30
N HIS A 85 11.18 -1.92 -3.30
CA HIS A 85 12.28 -2.09 -4.24
C HIS A 85 13.09 -3.35 -3.94
N ASP A 86 13.28 -3.64 -2.67
CA ASP A 86 14.16 -4.73 -2.23
C ASP A 86 13.37 -6.03 -2.14
N TRP A 87 13.78 -7.00 -2.97
CA TRP A 87 13.15 -8.31 -3.00
C TRP A 87 13.23 -9.02 -1.63
N HIS A 88 14.36 -8.89 -0.93
CA HIS A 88 14.51 -9.53 0.39
C HIS A 88 13.53 -8.94 1.40
N ARG A 89 13.35 -7.64 1.38
CA ARG A 89 12.37 -6.98 2.27
C ARG A 89 10.94 -7.43 1.96
N ALA A 90 10.64 -7.59 0.68
CA ALA A 90 9.31 -8.06 0.27
C ALA A 90 9.06 -9.48 0.77
N ILE A 91 10.05 -10.34 0.68
CA ILE A 91 9.95 -11.72 1.21
C ILE A 91 9.77 -11.70 2.72
N GLN A 92 10.53 -10.88 3.42
CA GLN A 92 10.44 -10.78 4.87
C GLN A 92 9.11 -10.20 5.33
N TRP A 93 8.53 -9.32 4.53
CA TRP A 93 7.20 -8.78 4.85
C TRP A 93 6.17 -9.89 4.92
N GLY A 94 6.19 -10.79 3.95
CA GLY A 94 5.26 -11.91 3.90
C GLY A 94 3.82 -11.45 3.76
N ARG A 95 2.97 -11.96 4.63
CA ARG A 95 1.55 -11.62 4.67
C ARG A 95 1.20 -11.21 6.08
N ARG A 96 0.70 -10.01 6.24
CA ARG A 96 0.39 -9.45 7.57
C ARG A 96 -1.04 -8.94 7.60
N THR A 97 -1.67 -9.07 8.76
CA THR A 97 -2.96 -8.44 9.01
C THR A 97 -2.73 -7.31 9.97
N LEU A 98 -3.01 -6.09 9.54
CA LEU A 98 -2.71 -4.88 10.29
C LEU A 98 -3.88 -3.91 10.20
N ASP A 99 -3.97 -3.04 11.20
CA ASP A 99 -4.84 -1.87 11.11
C ASP A 99 -4.15 -0.81 10.26
N VAL A 100 -4.86 -0.34 9.24
CA VAL A 100 -4.39 0.68 8.30
C VAL A 100 -5.21 1.94 8.54
N TYR A 101 -4.53 3.07 8.54
CA TYR A 101 -5.15 4.36 8.85
C TYR A 101 -5.35 5.15 7.55
N ILE A 102 -6.60 5.50 7.27
CA ILE A 102 -6.95 6.31 6.10
C ILE A 102 -6.75 7.77 6.50
N LEU A 103 -5.76 8.41 5.89
CA LEU A 103 -5.37 9.77 6.27
C LEU A 103 -6.31 10.81 5.68
N GLU A 104 -6.42 11.93 6.38
CA GLU A 104 -7.22 13.05 5.89
C GLU A 104 -6.56 13.78 4.73
#